data_8910de299f902a518842fb58a5e5a2e7
#
_entry.id   8910de299f902a518842fb58a5e5a2e7
#
_cell.length_a   1.000
_cell.length_b   1.000
_cell.length_c   1.000
_cell.angle_alpha   90.00
_cell.angle_beta   90.00
_cell.angle_gamma   90.00
#
_symmetry.space_group_name_H-M   'P 1'
#
loop_
_entity.id
_entity.type
_entity.pdbx_description
1 polymer ?
#
loop_
_entity_poly.entity_id
_entity_poly.type
_entity_poly.pdbx_seq_one_letter_code
_entity_poly.pdbx_strand_id
1 'polypeptide(L)'
;RQTRSCMCGLSQGSHSQSKEEKQTVNNLSAGDVRDSMPLFRSGCGGLSPTSALHLSINRCKVQRACKLNEVWHSRFPKIHWSNVVRNRDYVCFLAEYDDIAYASAIWSSPVAANRLKEGKTALELRRMAISDDAPKNTASRMIGIMRKIIKKEFPHITLLLSYQDTDVHEGTIYKASGWYPASKNKGTSWTNNSRQRNKEQSLSDKIRWEFRLRDSPIK
;
A
#
# COMPACT_ATOMS: atom_id res chain seq x y z
N ARG A 1 58.23 -11.06 -43.26
CA ARG A 1 58.41 -9.90 -44.14
C ARG A 1 57.60 -8.79 -43.54
N GLN A 2 58.25 -7.95 -42.74
CA GLN A 2 58.72 -6.62 -43.10
C GLN A 2 57.57 -5.64 -43.21
N THR A 3 57.52 -4.54 -42.59
CA THR A 3 58.43 -3.64 -41.84
C THR A 3 57.78 -2.27 -41.81
N ARG A 4 57.99 -1.54 -40.72
CA ARG A 4 58.20 -0.08 -40.61
C ARG A 4 56.96 0.80 -40.56
N SER A 5 56.80 1.51 -39.50
CA SER A 5 57.54 2.61 -38.88
C SER A 5 57.21 3.96 -39.49
N CYS A 6 56.79 4.87 -38.65
CA CYS A 6 57.29 6.23 -38.40
C CYS A 6 56.10 7.08 -37.95
N MET A 7 56.10 7.58 -36.77
CA MET A 7 56.70 8.76 -36.15
C MET A 7 56.06 10.10 -36.53
N CYS A 8 55.81 10.80 -35.49
CA CYS A 8 55.86 12.24 -35.25
C CYS A 8 54.71 13.15 -35.58
N GLY A 9 54.37 13.89 -34.56
CA GLY A 9 53.79 15.22 -34.71
C GLY A 9 53.09 15.76 -33.48
N LEU A 10 53.87 16.40 -32.61
CA LEU A 10 53.38 17.27 -31.51
C LEU A 10 52.56 18.45 -32.08
N SER A 11 51.46 18.81 -31.45
CA SER A 11 51.29 20.23 -31.07
C SER A 11 50.12 20.41 -30.09
N GLN A 12 50.40 21.24 -29.14
CA GLN A 12 49.57 21.74 -28.04
C GLN A 12 48.38 22.52 -28.55
N GLY A 13 47.26 22.46 -27.78
CA GLY A 13 46.13 23.33 -27.97
C GLY A 13 45.15 23.17 -26.82
N SER A 14 45.44 23.89 -25.75
CA SER A 14 44.54 24.14 -24.62
C SER A 14 43.27 24.83 -25.08
N HIS A 15 42.11 24.23 -24.85
CA HIS A 15 40.87 24.99 -24.70
C HIS A 15 39.96 24.29 -23.68
N SER A 16 39.98 24.89 -22.53
CA SER A 16 38.98 24.72 -21.47
C SER A 16 37.63 25.16 -22.01
N GLN A 17 36.69 24.21 -22.17
CA GLN A 17 35.27 24.52 -22.25
C GLN A 17 34.57 23.90 -21.05
N SER A 18 34.27 24.77 -20.11
CA SER A 18 33.34 24.57 -19.03
C SER A 18 31.98 24.14 -19.61
N LYS A 19 31.61 22.87 -19.39
CA LYS A 19 30.23 22.44 -19.58
C LYS A 19 29.41 22.97 -18.42
N GLU A 20 28.64 24.01 -18.67
CA GLU A 20 27.50 24.40 -17.85
C GLU A 20 26.53 23.22 -17.79
N GLU A 21 26.48 22.58 -16.63
CA GLU A 21 25.34 21.73 -16.25
C GLU A 21 24.11 22.62 -16.15
N LYS A 22 23.28 22.56 -17.17
CA LYS A 22 21.91 23.06 -17.08
C LYS A 22 21.16 22.22 -16.04
N GLN A 23 21.09 22.74 -14.82
CA GLN A 23 20.10 22.29 -13.84
C GLN A 23 18.71 22.53 -14.44
N THR A 24 18.10 21.46 -14.89
CA THR A 24 16.69 21.43 -15.20
C THR A 24 15.93 21.53 -13.87
N VAL A 25 15.51 22.72 -13.53
CA VAL A 25 14.58 22.95 -12.41
C VAL A 25 13.26 22.31 -12.85
N ASN A 26 13.03 21.08 -12.40
CA ASN A 26 11.74 20.46 -12.53
C ASN A 26 10.74 21.27 -11.69
N ASN A 27 9.85 21.99 -12.36
CA ASN A 27 8.69 22.63 -11.75
C ASN A 27 7.82 21.51 -11.13
N LEU A 28 7.98 21.28 -9.84
CA LEU A 28 7.11 20.43 -9.06
C LEU A 28 5.71 21.03 -9.07
N SER A 29 4.73 20.29 -9.58
CA SER A 29 3.34 20.72 -9.56
C SER A 29 2.83 20.82 -8.11
N ALA A 30 1.82 21.65 -7.85
CA ALA A 30 1.24 21.82 -6.52
C ALA A 30 0.80 20.49 -5.85
N GLY A 31 0.58 19.43 -6.66
CA GLY A 31 0.31 18.07 -6.15
C GLY A 31 1.52 17.37 -5.55
N ASP A 32 2.73 17.68 -6.04
CA ASP A 32 3.96 17.03 -5.56
C ASP A 32 4.39 17.59 -4.20
N VAL A 33 4.07 18.84 -3.89
CA VAL A 33 4.38 19.47 -2.60
C VAL A 33 3.60 18.81 -1.46
N ARG A 34 2.36 18.38 -1.69
CA ARG A 34 1.56 17.68 -0.68
C ARG A 34 2.04 16.24 -0.43
N ASP A 35 2.61 15.58 -1.44
CA ASP A 35 3.17 14.23 -1.28
C ASP A 35 4.52 14.23 -0.53
N SER A 36 5.18 15.39 -0.37
CA SER A 36 6.43 15.56 0.39
C SER A 36 6.24 16.02 1.84
N MET A 37 4.99 16.13 2.33
CA MET A 37 4.75 16.50 3.72
C MET A 37 5.39 15.50 4.69
N PRO A 38 5.99 15.99 5.79
CA PRO A 38 6.67 15.13 6.75
C PRO A 38 5.69 14.09 7.30
N LEU A 39 6.12 12.84 7.30
CA LEU A 39 5.36 11.70 7.82
C LEU A 39 5.22 11.76 9.35
N PHE A 40 5.99 12.61 10.00
CA PHE A 40 6.04 12.78 11.43
C PHE A 40 5.74 14.23 11.79
N ARG A 41 5.08 14.39 12.90
CA ARG A 41 4.76 15.68 13.50
C ARG A 41 6.04 16.31 14.04
N SER A 42 6.63 17.27 13.36
CA SER A 42 7.62 18.15 13.97
C SER A 42 6.86 19.17 14.81
N GLY A 43 6.87 18.98 16.12
CA GLY A 43 6.69 19.94 17.21
C GLY A 43 5.70 21.11 17.15
N CYS A 44 4.93 21.28 16.08
CA CYS A 44 3.97 22.37 15.97
C CYS A 44 2.65 21.97 16.60
N GLY A 45 2.24 22.67 17.62
CA GLY A 45 1.09 22.42 18.50
C GLY A 45 -0.30 22.26 17.89
N GLY A 46 -0.44 21.54 16.78
CA GLY A 46 -1.73 21.12 16.26
C GLY A 46 -2.36 20.09 17.18
N LEU A 47 -3.63 20.25 17.54
CA LEU A 47 -4.39 19.35 18.38
C LEU A 47 -4.45 17.97 17.70
N SER A 48 -3.97 16.92 18.41
CA SER A 48 -4.16 15.54 17.96
C SER A 48 -5.65 15.18 18.00
N PRO A 49 -6.17 14.40 17.04
CA PRO A 49 -7.56 13.98 17.09
C PRO A 49 -7.80 13.10 18.32
N THR A 50 -8.68 13.52 19.20
CA THR A 50 -9.03 12.76 20.42
C THR A 50 -9.96 11.59 20.14
N SER A 51 -10.61 11.57 18.99
CA SER A 51 -11.56 10.54 18.58
C SER A 51 -11.39 10.18 17.10
N ALA A 52 -11.58 8.91 16.78
CA ALA A 52 -11.65 8.46 15.40
C ALA A 52 -12.74 9.18 14.58
N LEU A 53 -13.77 9.74 15.23
CA LEU A 53 -14.83 10.49 14.56
C LEU A 53 -14.32 11.78 13.90
N HIS A 54 -13.23 12.34 14.38
CA HIS A 54 -12.63 13.52 13.79
C HIS A 54 -11.87 13.24 12.50
N LEU A 55 -11.51 11.96 12.24
CA LEU A 55 -10.77 11.59 11.04
C LEU A 55 -11.67 11.62 9.81
N SER A 56 -11.25 12.30 8.78
CA SER A 56 -11.79 12.16 7.43
C SER A 56 -11.16 10.95 6.75
N ILE A 57 -11.97 10.12 6.07
CA ILE A 57 -11.48 8.95 5.36
C ILE A 57 -11.73 9.14 3.89
N ASN A 58 -10.66 9.33 3.13
CA ASN A 58 -10.69 9.71 1.73
C ASN A 58 -9.84 8.77 0.88
N ARG A 59 -10.14 8.72 -0.43
CA ARG A 59 -9.27 8.06 -1.40
C ARG A 59 -7.96 8.83 -1.54
N CYS A 60 -6.89 8.09 -1.81
CA CYS A 60 -5.57 8.69 -2.01
C CYS A 60 -4.82 8.05 -3.17
N LYS A 61 -3.71 8.68 -3.57
CA LYS A 61 -2.76 8.09 -4.52
C LYS A 61 -2.12 6.84 -3.93
N VAL A 62 -1.94 5.81 -4.77
CA VAL A 62 -1.38 4.51 -4.38
C VAL A 62 0.02 4.66 -3.78
N GLN A 63 0.84 5.53 -4.38
CA GLN A 63 2.20 5.79 -3.91
C GLN A 63 2.21 6.30 -2.46
N ARG A 64 1.32 7.25 -2.12
CA ARG A 64 1.20 7.79 -0.76
C ARG A 64 0.78 6.70 0.24
N ALA A 65 -0.21 5.89 -0.11
CA ALA A 65 -0.63 4.78 0.75
C ALA A 65 0.48 3.74 0.95
N CYS A 66 1.22 3.38 -0.09
CA CYS A 66 2.34 2.45 0.00
C CYS A 66 3.46 3.00 0.89
N LYS A 67 3.82 4.28 0.76
CA LYS A 67 4.84 4.94 1.58
C LYS A 67 4.48 4.96 3.06
N LEU A 68 3.23 5.33 3.40
CA LEU A 68 2.76 5.33 4.77
C LEU A 68 2.67 3.92 5.35
N ASN A 69 2.28 2.96 4.53
CA ASN A 69 2.23 1.56 4.93
C ASN A 69 3.64 1.00 5.21
N GLU A 70 4.65 1.44 4.47
CA GLU A 70 6.05 1.08 4.72
C GLU A 70 6.55 1.59 6.07
N VAL A 71 6.15 2.79 6.47
CA VAL A 71 6.55 3.42 7.74
C VAL A 71 5.86 2.78 8.93
N TRP A 72 4.55 2.53 8.84
CA TRP A 72 3.76 2.08 10.00
C TRP A 72 3.57 0.58 10.10
N HIS A 73 3.88 -0.17 9.04
CA HIS A 73 3.66 -1.62 8.99
C HIS A 73 4.99 -2.37 8.98
N SER A 74 5.51 -2.70 10.15
CA SER A 74 6.85 -3.28 10.34
C SER A 74 6.99 -4.77 9.99
N ARG A 75 5.89 -5.53 9.86
CA ARG A 75 5.93 -7.00 9.82
C ARG A 75 5.87 -7.66 8.45
N PHE A 76 5.49 -6.94 7.41
CA PHE A 76 5.37 -7.52 6.07
C PHE A 76 6.30 -6.84 5.09
N PRO A 77 6.75 -7.57 4.05
CA PRO A 77 7.55 -6.96 3.02
C PRO A 77 6.84 -5.75 2.41
N LYS A 78 7.62 -4.74 2.10
CA LYS A 78 7.14 -3.52 1.44
C LYS A 78 6.31 -3.86 0.21
N ILE A 79 5.20 -3.18 0.04
CA ILE A 79 4.38 -3.29 -1.16
C ILE A 79 4.78 -2.18 -2.14
N HIS A 80 5.34 -2.56 -3.28
CA HIS A 80 5.62 -1.58 -4.33
C HIS A 80 4.30 -1.17 -5.01
N TRP A 81 4.11 0.11 -5.25
CA TRP A 81 2.88 0.65 -5.82
C TRP A 81 2.51 0.02 -7.18
N SER A 82 3.52 -0.32 -8.01
CA SER A 82 3.28 -0.97 -9.31
C SER A 82 2.58 -2.33 -9.18
N ASN A 83 2.81 -3.05 -8.08
CA ASN A 83 2.13 -4.32 -7.82
C ASN A 83 0.65 -4.14 -7.43
N VAL A 84 0.29 -2.95 -6.98
CA VAL A 84 -1.11 -2.59 -6.68
C VAL A 84 -1.84 -2.21 -7.96
N VAL A 85 -1.28 -1.31 -8.77
CA VAL A 85 -1.91 -0.79 -9.99
C VAL A 85 -2.05 -1.83 -11.11
N ARG A 86 -1.28 -2.91 -11.06
CA ARG A 86 -1.42 -4.05 -12.01
C ARG A 86 -2.70 -4.85 -11.80
N ASN A 87 -3.35 -4.70 -10.65
CA ASN A 87 -4.61 -5.38 -10.40
C ASN A 87 -5.74 -4.70 -11.18
N ARG A 88 -6.73 -5.47 -11.59
CA ARG A 88 -7.90 -4.96 -12.30
C ARG A 88 -8.63 -3.91 -11.47
N ASP A 89 -8.86 -4.23 -10.20
CA ASP A 89 -9.55 -3.37 -9.26
C ASP A 89 -8.61 -3.07 -8.10
N TYR A 90 -8.44 -1.79 -7.79
CA TYR A 90 -7.68 -1.34 -6.63
C TYR A 90 -8.18 0.02 -6.16
N VAL A 91 -8.04 0.28 -4.88
CA VAL A 91 -8.31 1.58 -4.27
C VAL A 91 -7.52 1.71 -2.99
N CYS A 92 -7.02 2.90 -2.73
CA CYS A 92 -6.30 3.22 -1.50
C CYS A 92 -7.00 4.34 -0.74
N PHE A 93 -6.91 4.28 0.58
CA PHE A 93 -7.54 5.24 1.48
C PHE A 93 -6.56 5.72 2.53
N LEU A 94 -6.78 6.95 2.99
CA LEU A 94 -6.15 7.52 4.17
C LEU A 94 -7.23 7.94 5.17
N ALA A 95 -6.88 7.86 6.43
CA ALA A 95 -7.58 8.54 7.50
C ALA A 95 -6.74 9.74 7.92
N GLU A 96 -7.30 10.94 7.83
CA GLU A 96 -6.59 12.21 7.99
C GLU A 96 -7.35 13.15 8.93
N TYR A 97 -6.60 13.95 9.66
CA TYR A 97 -7.11 15.07 10.45
C TYR A 97 -6.13 16.21 10.30
N ASP A 98 -6.62 17.40 9.93
CA ASP A 98 -5.81 18.60 9.73
C ASP A 98 -4.61 18.33 8.78
N ASP A 99 -4.89 17.72 7.61
CA ASP A 99 -3.92 17.32 6.59
C ASP A 99 -2.85 16.32 7.05
N ILE A 100 -2.92 15.85 8.30
CA ILE A 100 -2.02 14.83 8.85
C ILE A 100 -2.67 13.45 8.71
N ALA A 101 -1.91 12.49 8.12
CA ALA A 101 -2.36 11.12 7.98
C ALA A 101 -2.14 10.33 9.27
N TYR A 102 -3.14 9.53 9.67
CA TYR A 102 -3.13 8.66 10.85
C TYR A 102 -3.31 7.17 10.53
N ALA A 103 -3.85 6.85 9.35
CA ALA A 103 -3.93 5.47 8.90
C ALA A 103 -3.97 5.40 7.38
N SER A 104 -3.50 4.28 6.84
CA SER A 104 -3.55 3.98 5.41
C SER A 104 -4.09 2.59 5.15
N ALA A 105 -4.82 2.41 4.05
CA ALA A 105 -5.33 1.12 3.63
C ALA A 105 -5.18 0.92 2.12
N ILE A 106 -4.81 -0.30 1.73
CA ILE A 106 -4.59 -0.69 0.34
C ILE A 106 -5.51 -1.87 0.03
N TRP A 107 -6.42 -1.65 -0.90
CA TRP A 107 -7.32 -2.66 -1.43
C TRP A 107 -6.94 -3.01 -2.86
N SER A 108 -7.03 -4.27 -3.23
CA SER A 108 -6.89 -4.71 -4.62
C SER A 108 -7.63 -6.02 -4.87
N SER A 109 -7.68 -6.44 -6.13
CA SER A 109 -8.13 -7.80 -6.47
C SER A 109 -7.34 -8.83 -5.64
N PRO A 110 -7.97 -9.96 -5.24
CA PRO A 110 -7.35 -10.99 -4.42
C PRO A 110 -6.05 -11.54 -5.03
N VAL A 111 -5.04 -11.75 -4.18
CA VAL A 111 -3.72 -12.25 -4.62
C VAL A 111 -3.71 -13.77 -4.83
N ALA A 112 -4.53 -14.51 -4.08
CA ALA A 112 -4.58 -15.96 -4.15
C ALA A 112 -5.19 -16.44 -5.47
N ALA A 113 -4.44 -17.24 -6.25
CA ALA A 113 -4.83 -17.70 -7.57
C ALA A 113 -6.21 -18.40 -7.59
N ASN A 114 -6.54 -19.21 -6.57
CA ASN A 114 -7.84 -19.86 -6.45
C ASN A 114 -9.00 -18.85 -6.22
N ARG A 115 -8.70 -17.65 -5.77
CA ARG A 115 -9.68 -16.57 -5.60
C ARG A 115 -9.89 -15.77 -6.88
N LEU A 116 -8.99 -15.89 -7.84
CA LEU A 116 -9.17 -15.26 -9.15
C LEU A 116 -10.32 -15.87 -9.96
N LYS A 117 -10.72 -17.10 -9.68
CA LYS A 117 -11.91 -17.72 -10.29
C LYS A 117 -13.19 -17.03 -9.81
N GLU A 118 -13.25 -16.68 -8.53
CA GLU A 118 -14.30 -15.87 -7.89
C GLU A 118 -13.93 -14.37 -7.88
N GLY A 119 -12.69 -14.04 -8.21
CA GLY A 119 -12.04 -12.75 -7.99
C GLY A 119 -12.50 -11.60 -8.87
N LYS A 120 -13.39 -11.86 -9.81
CA LYS A 120 -14.02 -10.78 -10.60
C LYS A 120 -15.00 -9.95 -9.77
N THR A 121 -15.42 -10.46 -8.61
CA THR A 121 -16.42 -9.83 -7.74
C THR A 121 -15.93 -9.60 -6.32
N ALA A 122 -14.68 -9.92 -6.00
CA ALA A 122 -14.09 -9.76 -4.69
C ALA A 122 -12.97 -8.70 -4.66
N LEU A 123 -12.87 -7.96 -3.55
CA LEU A 123 -11.80 -7.03 -3.27
C LEU A 123 -11.14 -7.38 -1.93
N GLU A 124 -9.80 -7.42 -1.89
CA GLU A 124 -9.02 -7.81 -0.72
C GLU A 124 -8.41 -6.58 -0.05
N LEU A 125 -8.61 -6.43 1.26
CA LEU A 125 -7.81 -5.51 2.08
C LEU A 125 -6.42 -6.12 2.27
N ARG A 126 -5.49 -5.72 1.42
CA ARG A 126 -4.13 -6.27 1.40
C ARG A 126 -3.26 -5.75 2.52
N ARG A 127 -3.42 -4.50 2.85
CA ARG A 127 -2.67 -3.81 3.91
C ARG A 127 -3.53 -2.75 4.56
N MET A 128 -3.40 -2.67 5.86
CA MET A 128 -3.86 -1.53 6.64
C MET A 128 -2.79 -1.25 7.69
N ALA A 129 -2.34 -0.02 7.75
CA ALA A 129 -1.36 0.44 8.71
C ALA A 129 -1.90 1.68 9.43
N ILE A 130 -1.64 1.75 10.71
CA ILE A 130 -2.16 2.78 11.61
C ILE A 130 -0.98 3.35 12.37
N SER A 131 -0.90 4.68 12.43
CA SER A 131 0.08 5.40 13.24
C SER A 131 -0.19 5.15 14.72
N ASP A 132 0.85 5.13 15.54
CA ASP A 132 0.75 5.01 16.99
C ASP A 132 -0.02 6.19 17.62
N ASP A 133 -0.01 7.37 16.97
CA ASP A 133 -0.75 8.56 17.38
C ASP A 133 -2.25 8.52 17.00
N ALA A 134 -2.69 7.49 16.29
CA ALA A 134 -4.07 7.42 15.85
C ALA A 134 -5.01 7.13 17.03
N PRO A 135 -6.18 7.78 17.09
CA PRO A 135 -7.14 7.55 18.15
C PRO A 135 -7.69 6.12 18.11
N LYS A 136 -8.13 5.62 19.26
CA LYS A 136 -8.76 4.29 19.37
C LYS A 136 -9.91 4.17 18.36
N ASN A 137 -10.15 2.94 17.89
CA ASN A 137 -11.19 2.60 16.91
C ASN A 137 -11.00 3.16 15.50
N THR A 138 -9.86 3.78 15.18
CA THR A 138 -9.55 4.25 13.81
C THR A 138 -9.69 3.14 12.77
N ALA A 139 -9.16 1.94 13.05
CA ALA A 139 -9.22 0.80 12.14
C ALA A 139 -10.67 0.39 11.80
N SER A 140 -11.47 0.12 12.81
CA SER A 140 -12.86 -0.35 12.60
C SER A 140 -13.73 0.72 11.94
N ARG A 141 -13.57 2.00 12.31
CA ARG A 141 -14.23 3.11 11.64
C ARG A 141 -13.82 3.21 10.17
N MET A 142 -12.51 3.13 9.91
CA MET A 142 -11.97 3.19 8.55
C MET A 142 -12.55 2.07 7.68
N ILE A 143 -12.56 0.82 8.18
CA ILE A 143 -13.17 -0.32 7.47
C ILE A 143 -14.64 -0.06 7.18
N GLY A 144 -15.40 0.46 8.16
CA GLY A 144 -16.82 0.77 8.01
C GLY A 144 -17.12 1.81 6.93
N ILE A 145 -16.29 2.86 6.82
CA ILE A 145 -16.44 3.91 5.80
C ILE A 145 -15.97 3.41 4.44
N MET A 146 -14.80 2.77 4.35
CA MET A 146 -14.25 2.22 3.11
C MET A 146 -15.24 1.29 2.43
N ARG A 147 -15.91 0.38 3.18
CA ARG A 147 -16.91 -0.52 2.59
C ARG A 147 -18.10 0.24 1.95
N LYS A 148 -18.51 1.38 2.53
CA LYS A 148 -19.60 2.21 1.97
C LYS A 148 -19.16 2.85 0.65
N ILE A 149 -17.92 3.36 0.60
CA ILE A 149 -17.32 3.96 -0.60
C ILE A 149 -17.14 2.88 -1.68
N ILE A 150 -16.54 1.74 -1.34
CA ILE A 150 -16.33 0.62 -2.26
C ILE A 150 -17.68 0.12 -2.82
N LYS A 151 -18.69 0.00 -1.96
CA LYS A 151 -20.05 -0.40 -2.40
C LYS A 151 -20.61 0.55 -3.46
N LYS A 152 -20.34 1.85 -3.35
CA LYS A 152 -20.81 2.88 -4.28
C LYS A 152 -20.00 2.89 -5.58
N GLU A 153 -18.68 2.84 -5.47
CA GLU A 153 -17.79 3.08 -6.60
C GLU A 153 -17.46 1.81 -7.41
N PHE A 154 -17.58 0.64 -6.80
CA PHE A 154 -17.31 -0.65 -7.45
C PHE A 154 -18.59 -1.53 -7.45
N PRO A 155 -19.57 -1.22 -8.31
CA PRO A 155 -20.87 -1.92 -8.31
C PRO A 155 -20.75 -3.41 -8.62
N HIS A 156 -19.69 -3.87 -9.28
CA HIS A 156 -19.42 -5.27 -9.59
C HIS A 156 -18.81 -6.04 -8.41
N ILE A 157 -18.29 -5.36 -7.36
CA ILE A 157 -17.75 -6.02 -6.18
C ILE A 157 -18.88 -6.41 -5.23
N THR A 158 -18.98 -7.70 -4.94
CA THR A 158 -19.99 -8.26 -4.04
C THR A 158 -19.40 -8.71 -2.71
N LEU A 159 -18.11 -9.02 -2.67
CA LEU A 159 -17.42 -9.58 -1.51
C LEU A 159 -16.17 -8.77 -1.17
N LEU A 160 -16.03 -8.42 0.11
CA LEU A 160 -14.77 -7.93 0.68
C LEU A 160 -14.13 -9.05 1.48
N LEU A 161 -12.81 -9.16 1.40
CA LEU A 161 -12.05 -10.14 2.18
C LEU A 161 -10.76 -9.54 2.74
N SER A 162 -10.30 -10.13 3.84
CA SER A 162 -9.02 -9.80 4.47
C SER A 162 -8.45 -11.00 5.20
N TYR A 163 -7.14 -10.99 5.44
CA TYR A 163 -6.46 -12.04 6.17
C TYR A 163 -5.85 -11.48 7.45
N GLN A 164 -6.25 -12.07 8.56
CA GLN A 164 -5.69 -11.81 9.88
C GLN A 164 -4.56 -12.80 10.15
N ASP A 165 -3.45 -12.31 10.67
CA ASP A 165 -2.40 -13.10 11.27
C ASP A 165 -2.76 -13.34 12.75
N THR A 166 -2.93 -14.62 13.15
CA THR A 166 -3.44 -14.96 14.48
C THR A 166 -2.42 -14.75 15.59
N ASP A 167 -1.11 -14.72 15.27
CA ASP A 167 -0.05 -14.50 16.26
C ASP A 167 0.06 -13.02 16.67
N VAL A 168 -0.59 -12.15 15.91
CA VAL A 168 -0.45 -10.69 16.07
C VAL A 168 -1.75 -10.02 16.47
N HIS A 169 -2.87 -10.52 15.95
CA HIS A 169 -4.16 -9.84 16.05
C HIS A 169 -5.27 -10.79 16.47
N GLU A 170 -6.17 -10.30 17.32
CA GLU A 170 -7.37 -11.03 17.77
C GLU A 170 -8.57 -10.90 16.82
N GLY A 171 -8.42 -10.16 15.72
CA GLY A 171 -9.50 -9.91 14.77
C GLY A 171 -10.58 -8.93 15.25
N THR A 172 -10.33 -8.21 16.33
CA THR A 172 -11.27 -7.25 16.94
C THR A 172 -11.79 -6.22 15.96
N ILE A 173 -10.93 -5.69 15.07
CA ILE A 173 -11.31 -4.69 14.08
C ILE A 173 -12.35 -5.23 13.07
N TYR A 174 -12.25 -6.50 12.71
CA TYR A 174 -13.19 -7.15 11.79
C TYR A 174 -14.52 -7.43 12.48
N LYS A 175 -14.48 -7.99 13.71
CA LYS A 175 -15.68 -8.21 14.53
C LYS A 175 -16.45 -6.90 14.73
N ALA A 176 -15.74 -5.84 15.16
CA ALA A 176 -16.32 -4.52 15.38
C ALA A 176 -16.91 -3.88 14.10
N SER A 177 -16.44 -4.31 12.92
CA SER A 177 -16.93 -3.83 11.63
C SER A 177 -18.00 -4.74 11.00
N GLY A 178 -18.45 -5.78 11.71
CA GLY A 178 -19.50 -6.69 11.26
C GLY A 178 -19.04 -7.71 10.21
N TRP A 179 -17.74 -8.04 10.18
CA TRP A 179 -17.22 -9.11 9.34
C TRP A 179 -17.33 -10.46 10.04
N TYR A 180 -17.38 -11.53 9.27
CA TYR A 180 -17.41 -12.90 9.80
C TYR A 180 -16.17 -13.69 9.41
N PRO A 181 -15.68 -14.60 10.28
CA PRO A 181 -14.57 -15.48 9.96
C PRO A 181 -15.04 -16.60 9.03
N ALA A 182 -14.55 -16.59 7.78
CA ALA A 182 -15.01 -17.53 6.76
C ALA A 182 -14.15 -18.80 6.69
N SER A 183 -12.87 -18.74 7.03
CA SER A 183 -11.99 -19.91 7.10
C SER A 183 -10.77 -19.64 7.95
N LYS A 184 -10.24 -20.71 8.57
CA LYS A 184 -8.93 -20.74 9.23
C LYS A 184 -7.98 -21.56 8.37
N ASN A 185 -6.86 -20.98 7.98
CA ASN A 185 -5.81 -21.64 7.19
C ASN A 185 -4.57 -21.81 8.06
N LYS A 186 -4.04 -23.02 8.13
CA LYS A 186 -2.76 -23.27 8.78
C LYS A 186 -1.64 -22.55 8.03
N GLY A 187 -0.74 -21.95 8.77
CA GLY A 187 0.48 -21.38 8.21
C GLY A 187 1.35 -22.49 7.65
N THR A 188 1.70 -22.40 6.39
CA THR A 188 2.61 -23.34 5.74
C THR A 188 3.71 -22.57 5.02
N SER A 189 4.93 -23.16 5.00
CA SER A 189 5.96 -22.65 4.12
C SER A 189 5.56 -22.90 2.67
N TRP A 190 5.31 -21.83 1.92
CA TRP A 190 4.98 -21.89 0.50
C TRP A 190 6.22 -22.12 -0.39
N THR A 191 7.28 -22.68 0.18
CA THR A 191 8.47 -23.11 -0.56
C THR A 191 8.17 -24.46 -1.24
N ASN A 192 8.35 -24.50 -2.54
CA ASN A 192 8.43 -25.74 -3.29
C ASN A 192 9.82 -25.82 -3.97
N ASN A 193 10.20 -27.00 -4.44
CA ASN A 193 11.54 -27.26 -4.99
C ASN A 193 11.94 -26.34 -6.16
N SER A 194 10.96 -25.74 -6.85
CA SER A 194 11.17 -24.83 -7.98
C SER A 194 11.18 -23.36 -7.61
N ARG A 195 10.77 -22.99 -6.40
CA ARG A 195 10.70 -21.59 -5.95
C ARG A 195 10.94 -21.44 -4.46
N GLN A 196 12.15 -21.07 -4.11
CA GLN A 196 12.46 -20.63 -2.75
C GLN A 196 11.87 -19.22 -2.53
N ARG A 197 11.11 -19.03 -1.47
CA ARG A 197 10.59 -17.74 -1.06
C ARG A 197 11.41 -17.19 0.09
N ASN A 198 11.61 -15.87 0.12
CA ASN A 198 12.27 -15.19 1.22
C ASN A 198 11.54 -15.51 2.54
N LYS A 199 12.32 -15.75 3.61
CA LYS A 199 11.85 -16.14 4.95
C LYS A 199 11.06 -15.04 5.69
N GLU A 200 10.77 -13.93 5.04
CA GLU A 200 10.16 -12.73 5.63
C GLU A 200 8.64 -12.83 5.86
N GLN A 201 7.99 -13.90 5.41
CA GLN A 201 6.55 -14.06 5.60
C GLN A 201 6.28 -14.85 6.87
N SER A 202 5.41 -14.30 7.74
CA SER A 202 4.88 -15.02 8.90
C SER A 202 4.27 -16.36 8.50
N LEU A 203 4.73 -17.43 9.16
CA LEU A 203 4.21 -18.79 9.02
C LEU A 203 3.02 -19.07 9.95
N SER A 204 2.49 -18.04 10.59
CA SER A 204 1.35 -18.15 11.49
C SER A 204 0.07 -18.59 10.79
N ASP A 205 -0.83 -19.14 11.56
CA ASP A 205 -2.19 -19.41 11.13
C ASP A 205 -2.87 -18.12 10.70
N LYS A 206 -3.73 -18.19 9.69
CA LYS A 206 -4.46 -17.03 9.18
C LYS A 206 -5.96 -17.28 9.16
N ILE A 207 -6.70 -16.34 9.70
CA ILE A 207 -8.15 -16.30 9.57
C ILE A 207 -8.52 -15.41 8.40
N ARG A 208 -9.30 -15.94 7.47
CA ARG A 208 -9.91 -15.14 6.41
C ARG A 208 -11.22 -14.58 6.92
N TRP A 209 -11.30 -13.25 6.91
CA TRP A 209 -12.49 -12.49 7.22
C TRP A 209 -13.18 -12.08 5.94
N GLU A 210 -14.51 -12.13 5.93
CA GLU A 210 -15.34 -11.76 4.77
C GLU A 210 -16.47 -10.82 5.19
N PHE A 211 -16.84 -9.94 4.26
CA PHE A 211 -18.01 -9.08 4.36
C PHE A 211 -18.73 -9.04 3.01
N ARG A 212 -20.00 -9.46 2.96
CA ARG A 212 -20.82 -9.36 1.76
C ARG A 212 -21.35 -7.95 1.61
N LEU A 213 -21.05 -7.29 0.49
CA LEU A 213 -21.54 -5.95 0.14
C LEU A 213 -22.94 -6.00 -0.48
N ARG A 214 -23.24 -7.07 -1.22
CA ARG A 214 -24.50 -7.32 -1.94
C ARG A 214 -24.64 -8.82 -2.17
N ASP A 215 -25.84 -9.23 -2.44
CA ASP A 215 -26.09 -10.58 -2.91
C ASP A 215 -25.43 -10.77 -4.28
N SER A 216 -24.82 -11.94 -4.50
CA SER A 216 -24.29 -12.27 -5.82
C SER A 216 -25.47 -12.28 -6.79
N PRO A 217 -25.31 -11.71 -8.01
CA PRO A 217 -26.35 -11.85 -9.01
C PRO A 217 -26.59 -13.35 -9.20
N ILE A 218 -27.84 -13.76 -9.06
CA ILE A 218 -28.28 -15.12 -9.35
C ILE A 218 -27.91 -15.36 -10.81
N LYS A 219 -27.08 -16.38 -11.04
CA LYS A 219 -26.69 -16.81 -12.39
C LYS A 219 -27.87 -17.46 -13.07
#